data_b3773a110bb22c38c21e09b9f39fc353
#
_entry.id   b3773a110bb22c38c21e09b9f39fc353
#
_cell.length_a   1.000
_cell.length_b   1.000
_cell.length_c   1.000
_cell.angle_alpha   90.00
_cell.angle_beta   90.00
_cell.angle_gamma   90.00
#
_symmetry.space_group_name_H-M   'P 1'
#
loop_
_entity.id
_entity.type
_entity.pdbx_description
1 polymer ?
#
loop_
_entity_poly.entity_id
_entity_poly.type
_entity_poly.pdbx_seq_one_letter_code
_entity_poly.pdbx_strand_id
1 'polypeptide(L)'
;MLDRILSLSKQLNLISFVALAIFISSCAPQQRETSIGPSIDVKKPVQVALLLPKSHPKTQTLSTSLENATLMAVGDLKNVQIHLRIYDTAGNPAQAAIQAQKAVDDGAKIILGPLFGEAANAAGMAVADEGINVLSFSNNTSIAGGNVFILGKTFQNTSNRLLSYAAKKGKSRA
;
A
#
# COMPACT_ATOMS: atom_id res chain seq x y z
N MET A 1 14.69 -53.93 -48.65
CA MET A 1 15.33 -53.73 -47.33
C MET A 1 15.67 -52.27 -47.09
N LEU A 2 16.03 -51.53 -48.15
CA LEU A 2 16.38 -50.09 -48.06
C LEU A 2 15.18 -49.20 -47.70
N ASP A 3 13.97 -49.49 -48.22
CA ASP A 3 12.78 -48.66 -47.97
C ASP A 3 12.28 -48.64 -46.48
N ARG A 4 12.51 -49.73 -45.77
CA ARG A 4 12.18 -49.81 -44.34
C ARG A 4 13.12 -48.95 -43.47
N ILE A 5 14.38 -48.80 -43.87
CA ILE A 5 15.35 -48.00 -43.12
C ILE A 5 15.07 -46.51 -43.34
N LEU A 6 14.68 -46.09 -44.55
CA LEU A 6 14.30 -44.70 -44.82
C LEU A 6 13.01 -44.28 -44.12
N SER A 7 12.04 -45.18 -43.95
CA SER A 7 10.80 -44.86 -43.24
C SER A 7 11.01 -44.73 -41.74
N LEU A 8 11.91 -45.55 -41.15
CA LEU A 8 12.24 -45.42 -39.72
C LEU A 8 12.99 -44.13 -39.39
N SER A 9 13.90 -43.66 -40.28
CA SER A 9 14.63 -42.40 -40.05
C SER A 9 13.72 -41.18 -40.12
N LYS A 10 12.70 -41.17 -40.99
CA LYS A 10 11.69 -40.10 -41.08
C LYS A 10 10.79 -40.07 -39.86
N GLN A 11 10.40 -41.23 -39.34
CA GLN A 11 9.60 -41.27 -38.10
C GLN A 11 10.39 -40.84 -36.87
N LEU A 12 11.67 -41.21 -36.78
CA LEU A 12 12.54 -40.83 -35.69
C LEU A 12 12.79 -39.31 -35.65
N ASN A 13 12.97 -38.68 -36.82
CA ASN A 13 13.12 -37.22 -36.93
C ASN A 13 11.82 -36.47 -36.55
N LEU A 14 10.65 -37.02 -36.92
CA LEU A 14 9.37 -36.41 -36.59
C LEU A 14 9.11 -36.43 -35.06
N ILE A 15 9.43 -37.53 -34.39
CA ILE A 15 9.30 -37.70 -32.95
C ILE A 15 10.27 -36.76 -32.20
N SER A 16 11.49 -36.62 -32.72
CA SER A 16 12.49 -35.70 -32.15
C SER A 16 12.05 -34.25 -32.26
N PHE A 17 11.42 -33.82 -33.36
CA PHE A 17 10.91 -32.48 -33.56
C PHE A 17 9.71 -32.15 -32.64
N VAL A 18 8.82 -33.12 -32.44
CA VAL A 18 7.65 -32.99 -31.56
C VAL A 18 8.10 -32.95 -30.10
N ALA A 19 9.09 -33.75 -29.70
CA ALA A 19 9.65 -33.69 -28.33
C ALA A 19 10.34 -32.36 -28.04
N LEU A 20 11.06 -31.78 -29.01
CA LEU A 20 11.72 -30.49 -28.86
C LEU A 20 10.70 -29.33 -28.71
N ALA A 21 9.55 -29.39 -29.41
CA ALA A 21 8.51 -28.38 -29.33
C ALA A 21 7.80 -28.35 -27.96
N ILE A 22 7.73 -29.47 -27.26
CA ILE A 22 7.10 -29.55 -25.92
C ILE A 22 7.97 -28.88 -24.84
N PHE A 23 9.30 -28.88 -25.00
CA PHE A 23 10.21 -28.26 -24.04
C PHE A 23 10.23 -26.72 -24.11
N ILE A 24 9.79 -26.11 -25.21
CA ILE A 24 9.80 -24.63 -25.36
C ILE A 24 8.55 -23.99 -24.75
N SER A 25 7.49 -24.75 -24.49
CA SER A 25 6.24 -24.22 -23.91
C SER A 25 6.29 -23.99 -22.38
N SER A 26 7.41 -24.36 -21.72
CA SER A 26 7.52 -24.31 -20.25
C SER A 26 7.99 -22.98 -19.67
N CYS A 27 8.33 -21.99 -20.49
CA CYS A 27 8.76 -20.67 -20.06
C CYS A 27 7.84 -19.56 -20.57
N ALA A 28 6.52 -19.71 -20.45
CA ALA A 28 5.67 -18.54 -20.45
C ALA A 28 5.92 -17.79 -19.16
N PRO A 29 6.35 -16.49 -19.19
CA PRO A 29 6.40 -15.71 -17.97
C PRO A 29 4.97 -15.66 -17.45
N GLN A 30 4.75 -16.28 -16.31
CA GLN A 30 3.51 -16.12 -15.57
C GLN A 30 3.44 -14.63 -15.26
N GLN A 31 2.64 -13.88 -16.01
CA GLN A 31 2.26 -12.53 -15.62
C GLN A 31 1.57 -12.70 -14.27
N ARG A 32 2.35 -12.50 -13.19
CA ARG A 32 1.77 -12.15 -11.92
C ARG A 32 1.00 -10.87 -12.20
N GLU A 33 -0.31 -10.98 -12.26
CA GLU A 33 -1.14 -9.81 -12.05
C GLU A 33 -0.70 -9.28 -10.70
N THR A 34 0.13 -8.26 -10.72
CA THR A 34 0.45 -7.47 -9.54
C THR A 34 -0.81 -6.68 -9.23
N SER A 35 -1.80 -7.34 -8.61
CA SER A 35 -2.84 -6.62 -7.90
C SER A 35 -2.13 -5.91 -6.74
N ILE A 36 -1.71 -4.68 -6.99
CA ILE A 36 -1.11 -3.82 -5.99
C ILE A 36 -2.22 -3.43 -5.02
N GLY A 37 -2.51 -4.32 -4.09
CA GLY A 37 -3.48 -4.09 -3.02
C GLY A 37 -4.80 -4.89 -3.16
N PRO A 38 -5.60 -4.88 -2.10
CA PRO A 38 -6.86 -5.58 -2.05
C PRO A 38 -7.90 -4.94 -3.00
N SER A 39 -8.69 -5.77 -3.64
CA SER A 39 -9.82 -5.29 -4.44
C SER A 39 -10.84 -4.55 -3.55
N ILE A 40 -11.24 -3.35 -3.97
CA ILE A 40 -12.23 -2.53 -3.28
C ILE A 40 -13.50 -2.48 -4.13
N ASP A 41 -14.58 -3.02 -3.61
CA ASP A 41 -15.92 -2.91 -4.20
C ASP A 41 -16.67 -1.76 -3.51
N VAL A 42 -16.77 -0.62 -4.18
CA VAL A 42 -17.44 0.59 -3.64
C VAL A 42 -18.97 0.43 -3.46
N LYS A 43 -19.55 -0.65 -3.99
CA LYS A 43 -20.97 -0.98 -3.78
C LYS A 43 -21.23 -1.64 -2.42
N LYS A 44 -20.19 -2.03 -1.72
CA LYS A 44 -20.22 -2.60 -0.38
C LYS A 44 -19.52 -1.67 0.61
N PRO A 45 -19.84 -1.73 1.90
CA PRO A 45 -19.11 -0.96 2.91
C PRO A 45 -17.62 -1.29 2.89
N VAL A 46 -16.78 -0.27 2.63
CA VAL A 46 -15.32 -0.41 2.60
C VAL A 46 -14.78 -0.32 4.02
N GLN A 47 -14.11 -1.37 4.47
CA GLN A 47 -13.47 -1.38 5.79
C GLN A 47 -12.20 -0.53 5.75
N VAL A 48 -12.14 0.50 6.58
CA VAL A 48 -10.99 1.42 6.72
C VAL A 48 -10.55 1.41 8.16
N ALA A 49 -9.25 1.20 8.38
CA ALA A 49 -8.65 1.30 9.71
C ALA A 49 -8.06 2.69 9.94
N LEU A 50 -8.27 3.25 11.12
CA LEU A 50 -7.65 4.50 11.57
C LEU A 50 -6.73 4.19 12.75
N LEU A 51 -5.42 4.26 12.52
CA LEU A 51 -4.39 4.01 13.50
C LEU A 51 -3.93 5.32 14.13
N LEU A 52 -4.20 5.50 15.42
CA LEU A 52 -3.89 6.73 16.16
C LEU A 52 -3.22 6.41 17.50
N PRO A 53 -2.31 7.26 18.00
CA PRO A 53 -1.70 7.12 19.33
C PRO A 53 -2.64 7.68 20.42
N LYS A 54 -3.82 7.05 20.60
CA LYS A 54 -4.89 7.57 21.48
C LYS A 54 -4.51 7.56 22.95
N SER A 55 -3.80 6.55 23.41
CA SER A 55 -3.33 6.45 24.79
C SER A 55 -2.01 7.16 25.06
N HIS A 56 -1.36 7.74 24.03
CA HIS A 56 -0.11 8.46 24.20
C HIS A 56 -0.35 9.86 24.78
N PRO A 57 0.17 10.20 25.99
CA PRO A 57 -0.24 11.40 26.75
C PRO A 57 -0.03 12.73 26.00
N LYS A 58 1.06 12.84 25.22
CA LYS A 58 1.41 14.09 24.52
C LYS A 58 0.61 14.33 23.25
N THR A 59 -0.09 13.33 22.73
CA THR A 59 -0.79 13.43 21.44
C THR A 59 -2.27 13.11 21.53
N GLN A 60 -2.81 12.91 22.70
CA GLN A 60 -4.22 12.57 22.91
C GLN A 60 -5.18 13.59 22.26
N THR A 61 -4.96 14.88 22.47
CA THR A 61 -5.77 15.94 21.85
C THR A 61 -5.68 15.92 20.33
N LEU A 62 -4.47 15.72 19.79
CA LEU A 62 -4.27 15.60 18.34
C LEU A 62 -4.94 14.34 17.77
N SER A 63 -4.84 13.22 18.48
CA SER A 63 -5.51 11.98 18.09
C SER A 63 -7.02 12.14 18.02
N THR A 64 -7.62 12.81 19.03
CA THR A 64 -9.05 13.13 19.02
C THR A 64 -9.43 14.06 17.87
N SER A 65 -8.60 15.05 17.57
CA SER A 65 -8.84 15.95 16.43
C SER A 65 -8.79 15.23 15.08
N LEU A 66 -7.82 14.34 14.90
CA LEU A 66 -7.71 13.53 13.69
C LEU A 66 -8.87 12.53 13.53
N GLU A 67 -9.29 11.91 14.65
CA GLU A 67 -10.47 11.04 14.68
C GLU A 67 -11.72 11.81 14.26
N ASN A 68 -11.99 12.95 14.85
CA ASN A 68 -13.15 13.79 14.53
C ASN A 68 -13.12 14.25 13.07
N ALA A 69 -11.96 14.68 12.57
CA ALA A 69 -11.80 15.08 11.18
C ALA A 69 -12.08 13.90 10.21
N THR A 70 -11.62 12.70 10.55
CA THR A 70 -11.88 11.50 9.75
C THR A 70 -13.37 11.14 9.77
N LEU A 71 -14.02 11.20 10.93
CA LEU A 71 -15.45 10.94 11.04
C LEU A 71 -16.29 11.94 10.25
N MET A 72 -15.93 13.23 10.31
CA MET A 72 -16.58 14.26 9.49
C MET A 72 -16.42 13.97 7.99
N ALA A 73 -15.19 13.66 7.55
CA ALA A 73 -14.94 13.33 6.15
C ALA A 73 -15.74 12.10 5.69
N VAL A 74 -15.83 11.07 6.51
CA VAL A 74 -16.66 9.89 6.23
C VAL A 74 -18.13 10.26 6.13
N GLY A 75 -18.63 11.15 6.99
CA GLY A 75 -20.03 11.61 6.96
C GLY A 75 -20.38 12.42 5.71
N ASP A 76 -19.40 13.10 5.09
CA ASP A 76 -19.58 13.90 3.89
C ASP A 76 -19.62 13.05 2.60
N LEU A 77 -19.18 11.79 2.66
CA LEU A 77 -19.14 10.91 1.49
C LEU A 77 -20.55 10.43 1.10
N LYS A 78 -20.93 10.64 -0.16
CA LYS A 78 -22.29 10.31 -0.66
C LYS A 78 -22.35 9.04 -1.49
N ASN A 79 -21.24 8.64 -2.13
CA ASN A 79 -21.25 7.59 -3.14
C ASN A 79 -20.52 6.30 -2.70
N VAL A 80 -20.02 6.27 -1.47
CA VAL A 80 -19.33 5.13 -0.89
C VAL A 80 -19.66 5.05 0.60
N GLN A 81 -19.88 3.84 1.09
CA GLN A 81 -20.01 3.59 2.51
C GLN A 81 -18.66 3.20 3.09
N ILE A 82 -18.21 3.95 4.09
CA ILE A 82 -16.97 3.64 4.82
C ILE A 82 -17.36 3.07 6.20
N HIS A 83 -16.80 1.90 6.50
CA HIS A 83 -16.87 1.33 7.84
C HIS A 83 -15.53 1.58 8.54
N LEU A 84 -15.46 2.68 9.28
CA LEU A 84 -14.26 3.11 9.98
C LEU A 84 -14.09 2.38 11.31
N ARG A 85 -12.91 1.78 11.53
CA ARG A 85 -12.51 1.22 12.84
C ARG A 85 -11.24 1.89 13.32
N ILE A 86 -11.18 2.15 14.62
CA ILE A 86 -10.08 2.88 15.24
C ILE A 86 -9.23 1.92 16.06
N TYR A 87 -7.91 2.02 15.88
CA TYR A 87 -6.90 1.18 16.55
C TYR A 87 -5.89 2.06 17.26
N ASP A 88 -5.62 1.78 18.52
CA ASP A 88 -4.68 2.53 19.32
C ASP A 88 -3.26 1.99 19.17
N THR A 89 -2.37 2.82 18.66
CA THR A 89 -0.94 2.49 18.52
C THR A 89 -0.12 2.83 19.75
N ALA A 90 -0.70 3.51 20.72
CA ALA A 90 -0.02 4.04 21.91
C ALA A 90 1.25 4.88 21.59
N GLY A 91 1.44 5.29 20.34
CA GLY A 91 2.67 5.94 19.85
C GLY A 91 3.88 5.01 19.75
N ASN A 92 3.68 3.69 19.83
CA ASN A 92 4.72 2.67 19.83
C ASN A 92 4.77 1.94 18.50
N PRO A 93 5.95 1.80 17.85
CA PRO A 93 6.07 1.11 16.56
C PRO A 93 5.64 -0.37 16.59
N ALA A 94 6.02 -1.12 17.63
CA ALA A 94 5.65 -2.52 17.76
C ALA A 94 4.13 -2.68 17.93
N GLN A 95 3.50 -1.80 18.73
CA GLN A 95 2.05 -1.77 18.87
C GLN A 95 1.37 -1.39 17.55
N ALA A 96 1.94 -0.44 16.79
CA ALA A 96 1.41 -0.06 15.48
C ALA A 96 1.43 -1.23 14.49
N ALA A 97 2.48 -2.04 14.46
CA ALA A 97 2.56 -3.26 13.65
C ALA A 97 1.46 -4.27 14.03
N ILE A 98 1.30 -4.54 15.34
CA ILE A 98 0.26 -5.45 15.85
C ILE A 98 -1.15 -4.96 15.47
N GLN A 99 -1.40 -3.65 15.64
CA GLN A 99 -2.70 -3.07 15.33
C GLN A 99 -2.98 -3.00 13.83
N ALA A 100 -1.94 -2.83 13.00
CA ALA A 100 -2.07 -2.88 11.55
C ALA A 100 -2.45 -4.29 11.08
N GLN A 101 -1.76 -5.32 11.58
CA GLN A 101 -2.11 -6.71 11.28
C GLN A 101 -3.53 -7.04 11.73
N LYS A 102 -3.88 -6.67 12.97
CA LYS A 102 -5.24 -6.85 13.48
C LYS A 102 -6.28 -6.15 12.58
N ALA A 103 -6.00 -4.96 12.09
CA ALA A 103 -6.90 -4.24 11.20
C ALA A 103 -7.12 -5.00 9.89
N VAL A 104 -6.07 -5.61 9.33
CA VAL A 104 -6.16 -6.46 8.13
C VAL A 104 -6.99 -7.71 8.41
N ASP A 105 -6.75 -8.39 9.53
CA ASP A 105 -7.53 -9.56 9.97
C ASP A 105 -9.02 -9.21 10.15
N ASP A 106 -9.31 -7.99 10.62
CA ASP A 106 -10.66 -7.43 10.73
C ASP A 106 -11.25 -6.97 9.37
N GLY A 107 -10.50 -7.14 8.28
CA GLY A 107 -10.95 -6.90 6.90
C GLY A 107 -10.65 -5.51 6.33
N ALA A 108 -9.78 -4.71 6.98
CA ALA A 108 -9.40 -3.40 6.47
C ALA A 108 -8.78 -3.49 5.07
N LYS A 109 -9.16 -2.56 4.20
CA LYS A 109 -8.66 -2.44 2.83
C LYS A 109 -7.65 -1.31 2.67
N ILE A 110 -7.67 -0.36 3.60
CA ILE A 110 -6.79 0.80 3.67
C ILE A 110 -6.56 1.11 5.15
N ILE A 111 -5.35 1.55 5.47
CA ILE A 111 -4.99 2.04 6.79
C ILE A 111 -4.72 3.54 6.70
N LEU A 112 -5.43 4.35 7.49
CA LEU A 112 -5.17 5.77 7.72
C LEU A 112 -4.33 5.93 8.99
N GLY A 113 -3.30 6.76 8.96
CA GLY A 113 -2.30 6.81 10.01
C GLY A 113 -1.19 5.77 9.77
N PRO A 114 -0.33 5.52 10.77
CA PRO A 114 -0.19 6.21 12.05
C PRO A 114 0.33 7.65 11.97
N LEU A 115 0.42 8.32 13.13
CA LEU A 115 0.91 9.69 13.25
C LEU A 115 2.45 9.77 13.19
N PHE A 116 3.14 8.85 13.86
CA PHE A 116 4.60 8.85 13.95
C PHE A 116 5.24 8.05 12.83
N GLY A 117 6.38 8.55 12.31
CA GLY A 117 7.07 7.92 11.18
C GLY A 117 7.50 6.48 11.44
N GLU A 118 8.12 6.22 12.59
CA GLU A 118 8.54 4.86 12.95
C GLU A 118 7.36 3.90 13.09
N ALA A 119 6.25 4.37 13.67
CA ALA A 119 5.02 3.59 13.76
C ALA A 119 4.41 3.31 12.38
N ALA A 120 4.48 4.28 11.46
CA ALA A 120 3.99 4.10 10.09
C ALA A 120 4.85 3.11 9.29
N ASN A 121 6.18 3.18 9.46
CA ASN A 121 7.08 2.21 8.85
C ASN A 121 6.81 0.79 9.38
N ALA A 122 6.69 0.64 10.70
CA ALA A 122 6.40 -0.66 11.31
C ALA A 122 5.03 -1.22 10.89
N ALA A 123 4.00 -0.38 10.81
CA ALA A 123 2.68 -0.76 10.33
C ALA A 123 2.73 -1.18 8.85
N GLY A 124 3.44 -0.40 8.00
CA GLY A 124 3.60 -0.72 6.59
C GLY A 124 4.30 -2.03 6.34
N MET A 125 5.39 -2.29 7.07
CA MET A 125 6.12 -3.57 6.97
C MET A 125 5.25 -4.76 7.40
N ALA A 126 4.43 -4.59 8.45
CA ALA A 126 3.59 -5.66 8.97
C ALA A 126 2.51 -6.12 7.96
N VAL A 127 2.04 -5.25 7.08
CA VAL A 127 0.94 -5.53 6.13
C VAL A 127 1.37 -5.46 4.66
N ALA A 128 2.68 -5.51 4.40
CA ALA A 128 3.21 -5.37 3.04
C ALA A 128 2.80 -6.53 2.14
N ASP A 129 2.83 -7.75 2.67
CA ASP A 129 2.53 -8.98 1.92
C ASP A 129 1.05 -9.07 1.54
N GLU A 130 0.15 -8.44 2.30
CA GLU A 130 -1.27 -8.34 2.00
C GLU A 130 -1.60 -7.20 1.01
N GLY A 131 -0.59 -6.41 0.62
CA GLY A 131 -0.74 -5.30 -0.31
C GLY A 131 -1.61 -4.16 0.22
N ILE A 132 -1.74 -4.03 1.54
CA ILE A 132 -2.51 -2.97 2.19
C ILE A 132 -1.72 -1.66 2.19
N ASN A 133 -2.32 -0.61 1.68
CA ASN A 133 -1.72 0.72 1.68
C ASN A 133 -1.91 1.41 3.03
N VAL A 134 -0.81 2.00 3.53
CA VAL A 134 -0.75 2.78 4.78
C VAL A 134 -0.57 4.25 4.43
N LEU A 135 -1.58 5.06 4.72
CA LEU A 135 -1.63 6.49 4.46
C LEU A 135 -1.31 7.24 5.73
N SER A 136 -0.02 7.46 5.99
CA SER A 136 0.49 8.03 7.25
C SER A 136 0.26 9.53 7.37
N PHE A 137 -0.07 10.00 8.59
CA PHE A 137 -0.11 11.42 8.94
C PHE A 137 1.27 12.00 9.27
N SER A 138 2.32 11.20 9.23
CA SER A 138 3.70 11.66 9.44
C SER A 138 4.09 12.70 8.38
N ASN A 139 4.97 13.59 8.76
CA ASN A 139 5.65 14.54 7.85
C ASN A 139 7.04 14.05 7.42
N ASN A 140 7.47 12.89 7.90
CA ASN A 140 8.77 12.30 7.55
C ASN A 140 8.69 11.57 6.21
N THR A 141 9.27 12.18 5.17
CA THR A 141 9.27 11.61 3.82
C THR A 141 10.21 10.43 3.64
N SER A 142 11.16 10.20 4.56
CA SER A 142 12.11 9.09 4.46
C SER A 142 11.47 7.71 4.65
N ILE A 143 10.26 7.65 5.20
CA ILE A 143 9.51 6.41 5.38
C ILE A 143 8.57 6.10 4.20
N ALA A 144 8.46 7.01 3.23
CA ALA A 144 7.63 6.79 2.06
C ALA A 144 8.26 5.76 1.13
N GLY A 145 7.47 4.82 0.65
CA GLY A 145 7.89 3.76 -0.27
C GLY A 145 7.12 2.47 -0.03
N GLY A 146 7.22 1.54 -0.98
CA GLY A 146 6.42 0.33 -0.93
C GLY A 146 4.93 0.64 -0.82
N ASN A 147 4.32 0.19 0.27
CA ASN A 147 2.92 0.40 0.59
C ASN A 147 2.65 1.59 1.55
N VAL A 148 3.69 2.40 1.90
CA VAL A 148 3.57 3.54 2.82
C VAL A 148 3.56 4.86 2.06
N PHE A 149 2.50 5.64 2.22
CA PHE A 149 2.27 6.96 1.62
C PHE A 149 2.17 8.03 2.70
N ILE A 150 2.66 9.23 2.41
CA ILE A 150 2.65 10.36 3.35
C ILE A 150 1.52 11.31 2.98
N LEU A 151 0.55 11.49 3.88
CA LEU A 151 -0.52 12.48 3.79
C LEU A 151 -0.20 13.78 4.51
N GLY A 152 0.72 13.75 5.48
CA GLY A 152 1.12 14.89 6.26
C GLY A 152 1.76 16.00 5.42
N LYS A 153 1.64 17.24 5.89
CA LYS A 153 2.37 18.37 5.28
C LYS A 153 3.86 18.20 5.54
N THR A 154 4.63 18.03 4.47
CA THR A 154 6.08 17.91 4.59
C THR A 154 6.75 19.27 4.73
N PHE A 155 7.91 19.33 5.40
CA PHE A 155 8.71 20.55 5.48
C PHE A 155 9.10 21.06 4.10
N GLN A 156 9.44 20.13 3.17
CA GLN A 156 9.78 20.47 1.78
C GLN A 156 8.64 21.21 1.08
N ASN A 157 7.42 20.69 1.16
CA ASN A 157 6.26 21.31 0.54
C ASN A 157 5.97 22.70 1.13
N THR A 158 6.09 22.85 2.45
CA THR A 158 5.91 24.12 3.13
C THR A 158 6.97 25.15 2.74
N SER A 159 8.24 24.75 2.73
CA SER A 159 9.35 25.61 2.32
C SER A 159 9.21 26.04 0.86
N ASN A 160 8.95 25.11 -0.06
CA ASN A 160 8.75 25.43 -1.46
C ASN A 160 7.58 26.41 -1.69
N ARG A 161 6.49 26.25 -0.95
CA ARG A 161 5.34 27.17 -1.03
C ARG A 161 5.68 28.57 -0.51
N LEU A 162 6.39 28.66 0.60
CA LEU A 162 6.83 29.95 1.18
C LEU A 162 7.82 30.65 0.27
N LEU A 163 8.84 29.94 -0.24
CA LEU A 163 9.82 30.49 -1.18
C LEU A 163 9.16 30.97 -2.48
N SER A 164 8.26 30.18 -3.03
CA SER A 164 7.49 30.56 -4.24
C SER A 164 6.65 31.80 -4.00
N TYR A 165 6.03 31.94 -2.84
CA TYR A 165 5.25 33.12 -2.48
C TYR A 165 6.16 34.34 -2.31
N ALA A 166 7.30 34.21 -1.59
CA ALA A 166 8.27 35.26 -1.40
C ALA A 166 8.82 35.79 -2.75
N ALA A 167 9.19 34.86 -3.66
CA ALA A 167 9.63 35.22 -5.00
C ALA A 167 8.58 36.01 -5.79
N LYS A 168 7.30 35.58 -5.74
CA LYS A 168 6.17 36.33 -6.34
C LYS A 168 5.98 37.71 -5.76
N LYS A 169 6.42 37.95 -4.51
CA LYS A 169 6.41 39.25 -3.82
C LYS A 169 7.71 40.04 -3.99
N GLY A 170 8.59 39.64 -4.90
CA GLY A 170 9.85 40.32 -5.18
C GLY A 170 10.92 40.16 -4.09
N LYS A 171 10.77 39.18 -3.18
CA LYS A 171 11.76 38.89 -2.17
C LYS A 171 12.76 37.87 -2.71
N SER A 172 14.03 38.28 -2.89
CA SER A 172 15.10 37.48 -3.48
C SER A 172 16.09 36.90 -2.48
N ARG A 173 15.93 37.22 -1.19
CA ARG A 173 16.78 36.74 -0.09
C ARG A 173 15.88 36.16 1.01
N ALA A 174 16.22 34.94 1.46
CA ALA A 174 15.64 34.25 2.61
C ALA A 174 16.75 33.90 3.60
#